data_69a64182db95b0a573627390d32b35b3
#
_entry.id   69a64182db95b0a573627390d32b35b3
#
_cell.length_a   1.000
_cell.length_b   1.000
_cell.length_c   1.000
_cell.angle_alpha   90.00
_cell.angle_beta   90.00
_cell.angle_gamma   90.00
#
_symmetry.space_group_name_H-M   'P 1'
#
loop_
_entity.id
_entity.type
_entity.pdbx_description
1 polymer ?
#
loop_
_entity_poly.entity_id
_entity_poly.type
_entity_poly.pdbx_seq_one_letter_code
_entity_poly.pdbx_strand_id
1 'polypeptide(L)'
;MTETKKPQEVIPEMTAAEKAKLEAKQKEKFEAVEEEIEEATAVSEAYDANKIQVLEGLEAVRKRPSMYIGSISSRGLHHLVSEVVDNSIDEALAGFCDHIEVFIHKDNSITVVDNGRGIPVDMHKTGKPAIEVVMTILHAGGKFGDGGYKVSGGLHGVGVSCVNALSSKMEVESRRNGKRYGIEFAKGKTVKPLYEIGPAETTGTTVHFIPDA
;
A
#
# COMPACT_ATOMS: atom_id res chain seq x y z
N MET A 1 -12.32 28.42 -57.51
CA MET A 1 -12.32 28.57 -56.03
C MET A 1 -13.75 28.35 -55.59
N THR A 2 -14.07 27.16 -55.16
CA THR A 2 -15.39 26.78 -54.66
C THR A 2 -15.26 26.49 -53.15
N GLU A 3 -15.82 27.41 -52.33
CA GLU A 3 -15.92 27.23 -50.90
C GLU A 3 -16.95 26.18 -50.54
N THR A 4 -16.52 25.09 -49.95
CA THR A 4 -17.39 24.07 -49.38
C THR A 4 -17.83 24.49 -47.96
N LYS A 5 -19.09 24.94 -47.83
CA LYS A 5 -19.76 25.14 -46.53
C LYS A 5 -19.88 23.82 -45.78
N LYS A 6 -19.33 23.77 -44.58
CA LYS A 6 -19.60 22.69 -43.61
C LYS A 6 -21.07 22.71 -43.19
N PRO A 7 -21.72 21.54 -43.01
CA PRO A 7 -23.08 21.50 -42.48
C PRO A 7 -23.07 21.95 -40.97
N GLN A 8 -23.98 22.85 -40.64
CA GLN A 8 -24.29 23.18 -39.25
C GLN A 8 -25.05 22.00 -38.64
N GLU A 9 -24.49 21.44 -37.59
CA GLU A 9 -25.14 20.45 -36.73
C GLU A 9 -26.30 21.16 -35.97
N VAL A 10 -27.54 20.79 -36.34
CA VAL A 10 -28.74 21.26 -35.63
C VAL A 10 -28.88 20.45 -34.35
N ILE A 11 -28.58 21.05 -33.22
CA ILE A 11 -28.86 20.45 -31.90
C ILE A 11 -30.41 20.46 -31.73
N PRO A 12 -31.05 19.30 -31.54
CA PRO A 12 -32.49 19.26 -31.37
C PRO A 12 -32.91 20.00 -30.09
N GLU A 13 -33.83 20.96 -30.22
CA GLU A 13 -34.40 21.63 -29.04
C GLU A 13 -35.21 20.63 -28.22
N MET A 14 -34.80 20.50 -26.95
CA MET A 14 -35.51 19.67 -25.98
C MET A 14 -36.95 20.15 -25.78
N THR A 15 -37.89 19.23 -25.78
CA THR A 15 -39.30 19.52 -25.52
C THR A 15 -39.52 20.01 -24.07
N ALA A 16 -40.61 20.76 -23.82
CA ALA A 16 -40.92 21.26 -22.48
C ALA A 16 -41.08 20.13 -21.46
N ALA A 17 -41.50 18.95 -21.84
CA ALA A 17 -41.64 17.78 -21.01
C ALA A 17 -40.23 17.17 -20.63
N GLU A 18 -39.27 17.21 -21.55
CA GLU A 18 -37.90 16.74 -21.29
C GLU A 18 -37.15 17.69 -20.40
N LYS A 19 -37.35 19.02 -20.55
CA LYS A 19 -36.79 20.03 -19.64
C LYS A 19 -37.33 19.87 -18.22
N ALA A 20 -38.65 19.70 -18.04
CA ALA A 20 -39.26 19.50 -16.74
C ALA A 20 -38.77 18.20 -16.05
N LYS A 21 -38.55 17.11 -16.81
CA LYS A 21 -37.97 15.87 -16.28
C LYS A 21 -36.51 16.03 -15.86
N LEU A 22 -35.74 16.81 -16.60
CA LEU A 22 -34.34 17.07 -16.28
C LEU A 22 -34.20 17.93 -15.02
N GLU A 23 -35.03 18.96 -14.91
CA GLU A 23 -35.11 19.83 -13.72
C GLU A 23 -35.54 19.07 -12.46
N ALA A 24 -36.54 18.18 -12.56
CA ALA A 24 -36.98 17.33 -11.45
C ALA A 24 -35.84 16.39 -11.01
N LYS A 25 -35.14 15.78 -11.95
CA LYS A 25 -34.01 14.89 -11.66
C LYS A 25 -32.78 15.62 -11.08
N GLN A 26 -32.58 16.87 -11.47
CA GLN A 26 -31.53 17.71 -10.90
C GLN A 26 -31.89 18.14 -9.47
N LYS A 27 -33.13 18.47 -9.22
CA LYS A 27 -33.63 18.85 -7.89
C LYS A 27 -33.53 17.69 -6.89
N GLU A 28 -33.97 16.49 -7.29
CA GLU A 28 -33.84 15.27 -6.47
C GLU A 28 -32.39 14.94 -6.15
N LYS A 29 -31.47 15.17 -7.10
CA LYS A 29 -30.03 14.97 -6.89
C LYS A 29 -29.41 16.04 -5.99
N PHE A 30 -29.92 17.25 -6.02
CA PHE A 30 -29.49 18.35 -5.15
C PHE A 30 -29.96 18.12 -3.71
N GLU A 31 -31.21 17.71 -3.51
CA GLU A 31 -31.78 17.38 -2.20
C GLU A 31 -31.07 16.20 -1.55
N ALA A 32 -30.71 15.15 -2.33
CA ALA A 32 -29.92 14.02 -1.82
C ALA A 32 -28.48 14.42 -1.42
N VAL A 33 -27.85 15.36 -2.14
CA VAL A 33 -26.52 15.88 -1.80
C VAL A 33 -26.59 16.80 -0.57
N GLU A 34 -27.66 17.58 -0.40
CA GLU A 34 -27.86 18.39 0.79
C GLU A 34 -28.10 17.52 2.05
N GLU A 35 -28.86 16.43 1.96
CA GLU A 35 -29.02 15.45 3.05
C GLU A 35 -27.67 14.78 3.40
N GLU A 36 -26.89 14.35 2.42
CA GLU A 36 -25.53 13.79 2.66
C GLU A 36 -24.59 14.81 3.30
N ILE A 37 -24.68 16.09 2.93
CA ILE A 37 -23.89 17.17 3.53
C ILE A 37 -24.36 17.47 4.96
N GLU A 38 -25.66 17.47 5.23
CA GLU A 38 -26.19 17.65 6.59
C GLU A 38 -25.83 16.49 7.51
N GLU A 39 -25.90 15.22 7.05
CA GLU A 39 -25.40 14.07 7.81
C GLU A 39 -23.87 14.13 8.03
N ALA A 40 -23.11 14.56 7.01
CA ALA A 40 -21.65 14.71 7.12
C ALA A 40 -21.23 15.90 8.00
N THR A 41 -22.06 16.95 8.10
CA THR A 41 -21.79 18.14 8.94
C THR A 41 -22.40 18.04 10.33
N ALA A 42 -23.25 17.06 10.61
CA ALA A 42 -23.68 16.71 11.96
C ALA A 42 -22.54 16.09 12.79
N VAL A 43 -21.39 16.72 12.78
CA VAL A 43 -20.36 16.51 13.79
C VAL A 43 -20.95 16.99 15.09
N SER A 44 -21.25 16.06 16.01
CA SER A 44 -21.80 16.38 17.33
C SER A 44 -20.95 17.49 17.96
N GLU A 45 -21.59 18.55 18.44
CA GLU A 45 -20.98 19.75 19.02
C GLU A 45 -20.05 19.46 20.23
N ALA A 46 -20.03 18.25 20.75
CA ALA A 46 -19.13 17.83 21.82
C ALA A 46 -17.97 17.00 21.26
N TYR A 47 -16.91 17.66 20.76
CA TYR A 47 -15.61 17.06 20.59
C TYR A 47 -14.91 17.05 21.95
N ASP A 48 -15.00 15.96 22.69
CA ASP A 48 -14.37 15.78 24.00
C ASP A 48 -13.22 14.77 23.94
N ALA A 49 -12.45 14.70 25.02
CA ALA A 49 -11.28 13.81 25.12
C ALA A 49 -11.64 12.32 24.94
N ASN A 50 -12.88 11.91 25.21
CA ASN A 50 -13.35 10.54 25.07
C ASN A 50 -13.51 10.10 23.63
N LYS A 51 -13.62 11.06 22.69
CA LYS A 51 -13.70 10.80 21.24
C LYS A 51 -12.32 10.68 20.56
N ILE A 52 -11.24 11.00 21.28
CA ILE A 52 -9.88 10.85 20.80
C ILE A 52 -9.48 9.36 20.91
N GLN A 53 -9.53 8.64 19.79
CA GLN A 53 -9.02 7.27 19.72
C GLN A 53 -7.53 7.28 19.42
N VAL A 54 -6.72 6.74 20.31
CA VAL A 54 -5.31 6.46 20.05
C VAL A 54 -5.23 5.09 19.38
N LEU A 55 -4.78 5.09 18.13
CA LEU A 55 -4.53 3.86 17.38
C LEU A 55 -3.02 3.66 17.32
N GLU A 56 -2.55 2.50 17.72
CA GLU A 56 -1.14 2.16 17.73
C GLU A 56 -0.79 1.16 16.63
N GLY A 57 0.43 1.28 16.09
CA GLY A 57 1.01 0.32 15.18
C GLY A 57 0.22 0.10 13.89
N LEU A 58 0.16 -1.14 13.44
CA LEU A 58 -0.46 -1.52 12.16
C LEU A 58 -2.00 -1.47 12.17
N GLU A 59 -2.63 -1.40 13.32
CA GLU A 59 -4.10 -1.20 13.40
C GLU A 59 -4.51 0.17 12.89
N ALA A 60 -3.69 1.20 13.11
CA ALA A 60 -3.91 2.53 12.54
C ALA A 60 -3.92 2.50 11.01
N VAL A 61 -3.00 1.75 10.40
CA VAL A 61 -2.92 1.55 8.95
C VAL A 61 -4.19 0.89 8.42
N ARG A 62 -4.67 -0.15 9.07
CA ARG A 62 -5.89 -0.87 8.66
C ARG A 62 -7.16 -0.04 8.81
N LYS A 63 -7.26 0.78 9.85
CA LYS A 63 -8.43 1.66 10.07
C LYS A 63 -8.48 2.85 9.10
N ARG A 64 -7.32 3.37 8.69
CA ARG A 64 -7.20 4.56 7.84
C ARG A 64 -6.15 4.36 6.74
N PRO A 65 -6.34 3.37 5.84
CA PRO A 65 -5.34 3.02 4.84
C PRO A 65 -4.99 4.20 3.92
N SER A 66 -5.97 5.04 3.56
CA SER A 66 -5.74 6.22 2.70
C SER A 66 -4.72 7.22 3.27
N MET A 67 -4.53 7.27 4.59
CA MET A 67 -3.52 8.12 5.23
C MET A 67 -2.08 7.64 4.95
N TYR A 68 -1.91 6.34 4.64
CA TYR A 68 -0.61 5.70 4.42
C TYR A 68 -0.31 5.46 2.94
N ILE A 69 -1.32 5.08 2.16
CA ILE A 69 -1.18 4.75 0.73
C ILE A 69 -1.89 5.76 -0.20
N GLY A 70 -2.36 6.88 0.36
CA GLY A 70 -2.96 8.00 -0.37
C GLY A 70 -4.37 7.72 -0.92
N SER A 71 -4.74 6.48 -1.17
CA SER A 71 -6.04 6.09 -1.75
C SER A 71 -6.35 4.62 -1.44
N ILE A 72 -7.63 4.28 -1.33
CA ILE A 72 -8.11 2.88 -1.26
C ILE A 72 -8.51 2.32 -2.64
N SER A 73 -8.30 3.08 -3.72
CA SER A 73 -8.54 2.64 -5.09
C SER A 73 -7.37 1.82 -5.64
N SER A 74 -7.44 1.39 -6.90
CA SER A 74 -6.35 0.70 -7.61
C SER A 74 -5.02 1.46 -7.54
N ARG A 75 -5.05 2.81 -7.46
CA ARG A 75 -3.84 3.62 -7.28
C ARG A 75 -3.14 3.34 -5.95
N GLY A 76 -3.89 3.15 -4.86
CA GLY A 76 -3.34 2.77 -3.57
C GLY A 76 -2.74 1.35 -3.60
N LEU A 77 -3.36 0.42 -4.33
CA LEU A 77 -2.80 -0.93 -4.53
C LEU A 77 -1.48 -0.90 -5.30
N HIS A 78 -1.37 -0.07 -6.34
CA HIS A 78 -0.09 0.14 -7.04
C HIS A 78 0.99 0.70 -6.10
N HIS A 79 0.61 1.56 -5.15
CA HIS A 79 1.54 2.09 -4.16
C HIS A 79 2.13 0.99 -3.27
N LEU A 80 1.34 -0.05 -2.90
CA LEU A 80 1.86 -1.20 -2.16
C LEU A 80 2.98 -1.92 -2.92
N VAL A 81 2.85 -2.06 -4.25
CA VAL A 81 3.90 -2.66 -5.09
C VAL A 81 5.16 -1.80 -5.06
N SER A 82 5.01 -0.48 -5.25
CA SER A 82 6.13 0.46 -5.22
C SER A 82 6.89 0.40 -3.90
N GLU A 83 6.19 0.33 -2.74
CA GLU A 83 6.83 0.26 -1.43
C GLU A 83 7.71 -0.99 -1.24
N VAL A 84 7.31 -2.14 -1.81
CA VAL A 84 8.14 -3.34 -1.77
C VAL A 84 9.33 -3.23 -2.73
N VAL A 85 9.10 -2.72 -3.94
CA VAL A 85 10.16 -2.51 -4.94
C VAL A 85 11.19 -1.50 -4.45
N ASP A 86 10.79 -0.43 -3.78
CA ASP A 86 11.68 0.59 -3.22
C ASP A 86 12.67 0.01 -2.21
N ASN A 87 12.32 -1.06 -1.47
CA ASN A 87 13.27 -1.74 -0.60
C ASN A 87 14.37 -2.46 -1.40
N SER A 88 14.03 -3.08 -2.53
CA SER A 88 15.00 -3.70 -3.42
C SER A 88 15.87 -2.65 -4.14
N ILE A 89 15.29 -1.50 -4.49
CA ILE A 89 16.03 -0.35 -5.05
C ILE A 89 17.01 0.20 -4.01
N ASP A 90 16.64 0.25 -2.73
CA ASP A 90 17.56 0.68 -1.68
C ASP A 90 18.78 -0.23 -1.56
N GLU A 91 18.59 -1.55 -1.71
CA GLU A 91 19.72 -2.51 -1.81
C GLU A 91 20.59 -2.25 -3.06
N ALA A 92 19.97 -1.88 -4.20
CA ALA A 92 20.69 -1.53 -5.42
C ALA A 92 21.47 -0.22 -5.26
N LEU A 93 20.88 0.81 -4.67
CA LEU A 93 21.56 2.08 -4.38
C LEU A 93 22.70 1.91 -3.37
N ALA A 94 22.61 0.94 -2.49
CA ALA A 94 23.66 0.55 -1.56
C ALA A 94 24.77 -0.31 -2.24
N GLY A 95 24.58 -0.70 -3.50
CA GLY A 95 25.55 -1.47 -4.29
C GLY A 95 25.51 -2.98 -4.05
N PHE A 96 24.42 -3.52 -3.47
CA PHE A 96 24.31 -4.93 -3.13
C PHE A 96 23.27 -5.69 -3.98
N CYS A 97 22.54 -5.01 -4.85
CA CYS A 97 21.53 -5.60 -5.71
C CYS A 97 21.71 -5.09 -7.13
N ASP A 98 21.67 -5.98 -8.12
CA ASP A 98 21.71 -5.65 -9.54
C ASP A 98 20.59 -6.34 -10.35
N HIS A 99 19.74 -7.11 -9.67
CA HIS A 99 18.63 -7.81 -10.30
C HIS A 99 17.38 -7.78 -9.41
N ILE A 100 16.28 -7.26 -9.99
CA ILE A 100 14.97 -7.18 -9.35
C ILE A 100 13.93 -7.72 -10.32
N GLU A 101 13.08 -8.64 -9.86
CA GLU A 101 11.97 -9.19 -10.62
C GLU A 101 10.66 -8.89 -9.92
N VAL A 102 9.65 -8.51 -10.69
CA VAL A 102 8.30 -8.25 -10.20
C VAL A 102 7.30 -9.08 -10.99
N PHE A 103 6.56 -9.93 -10.29
CA PHE A 103 5.52 -10.77 -10.88
C PHE A 103 4.15 -10.35 -10.37
N ILE A 104 3.22 -10.10 -11.30
CA ILE A 104 1.80 -9.89 -11.00
C ILE A 104 1.06 -11.14 -11.43
N HIS A 105 0.46 -11.85 -10.50
CA HIS A 105 -0.19 -13.13 -10.74
C HIS A 105 -1.67 -12.95 -11.12
N LYS A 106 -2.27 -13.99 -11.69
CA LYS A 106 -3.68 -13.97 -12.14
C LYS A 106 -4.68 -13.81 -10.99
N ASP A 107 -4.31 -14.16 -9.78
CA ASP A 107 -5.09 -14.02 -8.55
C ASP A 107 -4.89 -12.65 -7.87
N ASN A 108 -4.23 -11.70 -8.57
CA ASN A 108 -3.84 -10.40 -8.07
C ASN A 108 -2.82 -10.44 -6.91
N SER A 109 -2.18 -11.57 -6.66
CA SER A 109 -1.01 -11.59 -5.78
C SER A 109 0.21 -11.02 -6.51
N ILE A 110 1.14 -10.50 -5.74
CA ILE A 110 2.37 -9.89 -6.25
C ILE A 110 3.56 -10.59 -5.60
N THR A 111 4.60 -10.84 -6.40
CA THR A 111 5.89 -11.31 -5.92
C THR A 111 6.97 -10.34 -6.37
N VAL A 112 7.79 -9.89 -5.44
CA VAL A 112 9.00 -9.10 -5.71
C VAL A 112 10.19 -9.92 -5.23
N VAL A 113 11.17 -10.10 -6.10
CA VAL A 113 12.41 -10.86 -5.84
C VAL A 113 13.58 -9.95 -6.09
N ASP A 114 14.53 -9.94 -5.18
CA ASP A 114 15.83 -9.28 -5.38
C ASP A 114 16.99 -10.23 -5.06
N ASN A 115 18.17 -9.87 -5.53
CA ASN A 115 19.42 -10.53 -5.23
C ASN A 115 20.33 -9.71 -4.27
N GLY A 116 19.71 -8.86 -3.44
CA GLY A 116 20.40 -8.08 -2.42
C GLY A 116 20.97 -8.95 -1.28
N ARG A 117 21.28 -8.31 -0.15
CA ARG A 117 21.90 -9.01 1.02
C ARG A 117 20.93 -9.93 1.77
N GLY A 118 19.63 -9.83 1.51
CA GLY A 118 18.58 -10.45 2.30
C GLY A 118 18.31 -9.72 3.63
N ILE A 119 17.06 -9.65 4.05
CA ILE A 119 16.65 -9.01 5.32
C ILE A 119 17.30 -9.76 6.50
N PRO A 120 17.89 -9.05 7.49
CA PRO A 120 18.48 -9.68 8.68
C PRO A 120 17.46 -10.55 9.44
N VAL A 121 17.91 -11.72 9.87
CA VAL A 121 17.09 -12.70 10.61
C VAL A 121 17.53 -12.85 12.08
N ASP A 122 18.63 -12.20 12.45
CA ASP A 122 19.17 -12.21 13.79
C ASP A 122 18.17 -11.58 14.80
N MET A 123 18.30 -11.94 16.08
CA MET A 123 17.43 -11.43 17.12
C MET A 123 17.70 -9.93 17.35
N HIS A 124 16.66 -9.13 17.22
CA HIS A 124 16.68 -7.71 17.54
C HIS A 124 16.55 -7.49 19.07
N LYS A 125 16.98 -6.31 19.56
CA LYS A 125 16.86 -5.91 20.99
C LYS A 125 15.42 -5.97 21.57
N THR A 126 14.41 -6.00 20.68
CA THR A 126 13.00 -6.15 21.06
C THR A 126 12.61 -7.60 21.40
N GLY A 127 13.52 -8.57 21.30
CA GLY A 127 13.24 -9.98 21.50
C GLY A 127 12.56 -10.69 20.32
N LYS A 128 12.48 -10.02 19.14
CA LYS A 128 11.94 -10.58 17.90
C LYS A 128 13.02 -10.66 16.83
N PRO A 129 12.92 -11.57 15.85
CA PRO A 129 13.80 -11.55 14.68
C PRO A 129 13.72 -10.20 13.94
N ALA A 130 14.85 -9.71 13.43
CA ALA A 130 14.89 -8.40 12.76
C ALA A 130 13.92 -8.32 11.58
N ILE A 131 13.78 -9.39 10.81
CA ILE A 131 12.79 -9.48 9.71
C ILE A 131 11.36 -9.29 10.22
N GLU A 132 10.98 -9.84 11.38
CA GLU A 132 9.65 -9.63 11.96
C GLU A 132 9.47 -8.17 12.39
N VAL A 133 10.50 -7.57 12.99
CA VAL A 133 10.48 -6.17 13.41
C VAL A 133 10.24 -5.25 12.22
N VAL A 134 10.98 -5.44 11.11
CA VAL A 134 10.82 -4.65 9.87
C VAL A 134 9.41 -4.79 9.29
N MET A 135 8.83 -5.98 9.35
CA MET A 135 7.50 -6.26 8.76
C MET A 135 6.33 -5.84 9.65
N THR A 136 6.52 -5.70 10.97
CA THR A 136 5.39 -5.49 11.91
C THR A 136 5.43 -4.19 12.69
N ILE A 137 6.53 -3.45 12.65
CA ILE A 137 6.67 -2.19 13.39
C ILE A 137 6.84 -1.04 12.40
N LEU A 138 5.96 -0.03 12.53
CA LEU A 138 6.09 1.20 11.76
C LEU A 138 7.39 1.91 12.15
N HIS A 139 8.03 2.55 11.17
CA HIS A 139 9.31 3.25 11.36
C HIS A 139 10.44 2.35 11.88
N ALA A 140 10.37 1.05 11.63
CA ALA A 140 11.47 0.12 11.87
C ALA A 140 12.19 -0.21 10.56
N GLY A 141 13.52 -0.09 10.56
CA GLY A 141 14.33 -0.47 9.41
C GLY A 141 15.72 0.18 9.45
N GLY A 142 16.63 -0.33 8.62
CA GLY A 142 18.00 0.17 8.51
C GLY A 142 18.14 1.61 7.98
N LYS A 143 17.03 2.23 7.57
CA LYS A 143 16.96 3.62 7.07
C LYS A 143 17.07 4.67 8.18
N PHE A 144 16.85 4.30 9.44
CA PHE A 144 16.84 5.21 10.61
C PHE A 144 18.12 5.18 11.44
N GLY A 145 19.14 4.42 11.05
CA GLY A 145 20.41 4.30 11.78
C GLY A 145 21.59 4.81 10.95
N ASP A 146 22.66 5.22 11.64
CA ASP A 146 23.88 5.83 11.04
C ASP A 146 24.69 4.92 10.10
N GLY A 147 24.26 3.71 9.79
CA GLY A 147 25.06 2.74 9.04
C GLY A 147 24.36 1.92 7.95
N GLY A 148 23.04 2.08 7.76
CA GLY A 148 22.31 1.19 6.85
C GLY A 148 22.30 1.63 5.39
N TYR A 149 21.83 2.82 5.12
CA TYR A 149 21.69 3.40 3.77
C TYR A 149 22.03 4.88 3.78
N LYS A 150 22.90 5.31 2.86
CA LYS A 150 23.26 6.74 2.68
C LYS A 150 22.19 7.51 1.89
N VAL A 151 21.48 6.82 1.04
CA VAL A 151 20.37 7.33 0.22
C VAL A 151 19.27 6.27 0.24
N SER A 152 18.02 6.67 0.32
CA SER A 152 16.87 5.77 0.29
C SER A 152 15.85 6.26 -0.73
N GLY A 153 15.32 5.35 -1.55
CA GLY A 153 14.23 5.62 -2.49
C GLY A 153 12.87 5.79 -1.77
N GLY A 154 12.68 5.05 -0.68
CA GLY A 154 11.47 5.13 0.14
C GLY A 154 11.52 6.29 1.13
N LEU A 155 10.63 7.28 0.97
CA LEU A 155 10.64 8.53 1.74
C LEU A 155 10.18 8.40 3.20
N HIS A 156 9.44 7.36 3.58
CA HIS A 156 8.70 7.34 4.85
C HIS A 156 9.10 6.24 5.84
N GLY A 157 9.88 5.22 5.43
CA GLY A 157 10.30 4.11 6.30
C GLY A 157 9.16 3.29 6.90
N VAL A 158 7.96 3.40 6.34
CA VAL A 158 6.74 2.71 6.80
C VAL A 158 6.24 1.68 5.77
N GLY A 159 6.82 1.69 4.57
CA GLY A 159 6.30 1.04 3.38
C GLY A 159 5.95 -0.43 3.57
N VAL A 160 6.92 -1.29 3.80
CA VAL A 160 6.68 -2.74 3.83
C VAL A 160 5.80 -3.18 5.00
N SER A 161 5.84 -2.50 6.13
CA SER A 161 4.94 -2.78 7.26
C SER A 161 3.50 -2.35 6.95
N CYS A 162 3.30 -1.27 6.18
CA CYS A 162 1.99 -0.91 5.65
C CYS A 162 1.48 -1.95 4.63
N VAL A 163 2.35 -2.45 3.74
CA VAL A 163 1.98 -3.53 2.81
C VAL A 163 1.52 -4.77 3.58
N ASN A 164 2.25 -5.18 4.62
CA ASN A 164 1.86 -6.27 5.50
C ASN A 164 0.50 -6.02 6.15
N ALA A 165 0.28 -4.83 6.73
CA ALA A 165 -0.99 -4.47 7.35
C ALA A 165 -2.18 -4.56 6.38
N LEU A 166 -1.97 -4.18 5.10
CA LEU A 166 -2.98 -4.12 4.06
C LEU A 166 -3.00 -5.36 3.16
N SER A 167 -2.34 -6.45 3.57
CA SER A 167 -2.36 -7.73 2.88
C SER A 167 -3.15 -8.77 3.65
N SER A 168 -4.00 -9.51 2.95
CA SER A 168 -4.70 -10.69 3.49
C SER A 168 -3.71 -11.82 3.82
N LYS A 169 -2.64 -11.92 3.02
CA LYS A 169 -1.52 -12.82 3.21
C LYS A 169 -0.22 -12.15 2.74
N MET A 170 0.88 -12.36 3.49
CA MET A 170 2.22 -11.99 3.07
C MET A 170 3.19 -13.09 3.48
N GLU A 171 4.06 -13.48 2.57
CA GLU A 171 5.16 -14.43 2.78
C GLU A 171 6.47 -13.73 2.44
N VAL A 172 7.43 -13.80 3.34
CA VAL A 172 8.74 -13.20 3.12
C VAL A 172 9.79 -14.28 3.28
N GLU A 173 10.63 -14.41 2.25
CA GLU A 173 11.81 -15.24 2.27
C GLU A 173 13.06 -14.35 2.29
N SER A 174 14.00 -14.66 3.18
CA SER A 174 15.32 -14.05 3.19
C SER A 174 16.39 -15.12 2.96
N ARG A 175 17.23 -14.89 1.96
CA ARG A 175 18.40 -15.71 1.65
C ARG A 175 19.65 -14.98 2.11
N ARG A 176 20.27 -15.50 3.19
CA ARG A 176 21.51 -14.93 3.71
C ARG A 176 22.30 -15.96 4.52
N ASN A 177 23.59 -15.74 4.64
CA ASN A 177 24.49 -16.60 5.43
C ASN A 177 24.45 -18.09 5.02
N GLY A 178 24.23 -18.37 3.72
CA GLY A 178 24.13 -19.73 3.18
C GLY A 178 22.81 -20.45 3.50
N LYS A 179 21.79 -19.75 3.98
CA LYS A 179 20.50 -20.30 4.36
C LYS A 179 19.33 -19.50 3.82
N ARG A 180 18.20 -20.18 3.66
CA ARG A 180 16.89 -19.62 3.33
C ARG A 180 16.02 -19.65 4.58
N TYR A 181 15.42 -18.53 4.88
CA TYR A 181 14.49 -18.36 5.99
C TYR A 181 13.14 -17.86 5.48
N GLY A 182 12.06 -18.33 6.08
CA GLY A 182 10.70 -17.90 5.77
C GLY A 182 9.98 -17.36 7.01
N ILE A 183 9.07 -16.42 6.79
CA ILE A 183 8.14 -15.91 7.80
C ILE A 183 6.85 -15.53 7.10
N GLU A 184 5.70 -15.77 7.74
CA GLU A 184 4.40 -15.54 7.14
C GLU A 184 3.52 -14.64 8.01
N PHE A 185 2.77 -13.78 7.34
CA PHE A 185 1.90 -12.79 7.97
C PHE A 185 0.50 -12.79 7.35
N ALA A 186 -0.46 -12.31 8.13
CA ALA A 186 -1.80 -11.97 7.66
C ALA A 186 -2.27 -10.72 8.38
N LYS A 187 -2.69 -9.71 7.59
CA LYS A 187 -3.27 -8.46 8.13
C LYS A 187 -2.39 -7.80 9.20
N GLY A 188 -1.06 -7.79 8.96
CA GLY A 188 -0.08 -7.20 9.85
C GLY A 188 0.35 -8.06 11.04
N LYS A 189 -0.18 -9.27 11.19
CA LYS A 189 0.13 -10.19 12.30
C LYS A 189 0.97 -11.36 11.80
N THR A 190 1.97 -11.77 12.56
CA THR A 190 2.75 -12.97 12.29
C THR A 190 1.87 -14.19 12.49
N VAL A 191 1.64 -14.99 11.44
CA VAL A 191 0.86 -16.23 11.48
C VAL A 191 1.75 -17.46 11.52
N LYS A 192 2.97 -17.37 10.96
CA LYS A 192 3.99 -18.39 11.10
C LYS A 192 5.32 -17.72 11.42
N PRO A 193 5.88 -17.97 12.61
CA PRO A 193 7.14 -17.39 13.03
C PRO A 193 8.28 -17.76 12.09
N LEU A 194 9.41 -17.05 12.21
CA LEU A 194 10.61 -17.32 11.43
C LEU A 194 11.02 -18.79 11.50
N TYR A 195 11.23 -19.38 10.33
CA TYR A 195 11.67 -20.78 10.18
C TYR A 195 12.75 -20.89 9.10
N GLU A 196 13.63 -21.88 9.25
CA GLU A 196 14.63 -22.22 8.23
C GLU A 196 13.96 -23.10 7.16
N ILE A 197 14.13 -22.73 5.89
CA ILE A 197 13.63 -23.49 4.73
C ILE A 197 14.69 -24.49 4.26
N GLY A 198 15.97 -24.11 4.29
CA GLY A 198 17.08 -24.94 3.83
C GLY A 198 18.30 -24.12 3.41
N PRO A 199 19.25 -24.72 2.70
CA PRO A 199 20.45 -24.03 2.23
C PRO A 199 20.12 -23.03 1.11
N ALA A 200 20.98 -22.01 0.97
CA ALA A 200 20.96 -21.02 -0.11
C ALA A 200 22.34 -20.86 -0.71
N GLU A 201 22.42 -20.87 -2.04
CA GLU A 201 23.66 -20.59 -2.78
C GLU A 201 23.84 -19.10 -3.04
N THR A 202 22.75 -18.32 -3.03
CA THR A 202 22.71 -16.88 -3.30
C THR A 202 22.11 -16.12 -2.13
N THR A 203 22.28 -14.81 -2.11
CA THR A 203 21.59 -13.90 -1.20
C THR A 203 20.38 -13.25 -1.87
N GLY A 204 19.49 -12.60 -1.10
CA GLY A 204 18.37 -11.85 -1.63
C GLY A 204 17.12 -11.92 -0.76
N THR A 205 16.10 -11.19 -1.18
CA THR A 205 14.80 -11.19 -0.54
C THR A 205 13.72 -11.57 -1.56
N THR A 206 12.72 -12.30 -1.10
CA THR A 206 11.47 -12.52 -1.86
C THR A 206 10.31 -12.10 -0.97
N VAL A 207 9.47 -11.22 -1.48
CA VAL A 207 8.22 -10.81 -0.82
C VAL A 207 7.07 -11.19 -1.73
N HIS A 208 6.20 -12.06 -1.23
CA HIS A 208 4.95 -12.42 -1.89
C HIS A 208 3.78 -11.93 -1.04
N PHE A 209 2.82 -11.21 -1.64
CA PHE A 209 1.68 -10.70 -0.89
C PHE A 209 0.40 -10.66 -1.72
N ILE A 210 -0.73 -10.75 -1.02
CA ILE A 210 -2.08 -10.63 -1.56
C ILE A 210 -2.71 -9.42 -0.90
N PRO A 211 -2.97 -8.31 -1.63
CA PRO A 211 -3.68 -7.15 -1.07
C PRO A 211 -5.03 -7.55 -0.48
N ASP A 212 -5.39 -6.94 0.66
CA ASP A 212 -6.70 -7.13 1.30
C ASP A 212 -7.67 -6.12 0.66
N ALA A 213 -8.59 -6.61 -0.18
CA ALA A 213 -9.58 -5.79 -0.91
C ALA A 213 -10.77 -5.42 -0.03
#